data_5f81cab4fbd8a9d3ffdcba2ca32996cb
#
_entry.id   5f81cab4fbd8a9d3ffdcba2ca32996cb
#
_cell.length_a   1.000
_cell.length_b   1.000
_cell.length_c   1.000
_cell.angle_alpha   90.00
_cell.angle_beta   90.00
_cell.angle_gamma   90.00
#
_symmetry.space_group_name_H-M   'P 1'
#
loop_
_entity.id
_entity.type
_entity.pdbx_description
1 polymer ?
#
loop_
_entity_poly.entity_id
_entity_poly.type
_entity_poly.pdbx_seq_one_letter_code
_entity_poly.pdbx_strand_id
1 'polypeptide(L)'
;MKQKQPSKQSGFTLIEVMVVIVILGVLAALIVPNVMGRGEKAKVDTTVITLKGVAGALDQYKLDNQKYPSMQDGGLDALVNQPASAKNWLPGGYVKGGYPKDSWDNDIQYVIPGSEGRPFDLYSFGADGQQGG
;
A
#
# COMPACT_ATOMS: atom_id res chain seq x y z
N MET A 1 -62.83 17.91 18.88
CA MET A 1 -62.22 17.96 18.68
C MET A 1 -61.07 17.86 18.84
N LYS A 2 -60.45 17.65 18.93
CA LYS A 2 -59.50 17.63 19.14
C LYS A 2 -58.56 17.83 18.49
N GLN A 3 -58.19 18.16 18.56
CA GLN A 3 -57.22 18.49 18.07
C GLN A 3 -56.14 17.82 18.14
N LYS A 4 -55.68 17.50 17.51
CA LYS A 4 -54.64 16.91 17.45
C LYS A 4 -53.57 17.46 17.86
N GLN A 5 -52.65 17.02 17.97
CA GLN A 5 -51.39 17.35 18.39
C GLN A 5 -50.40 17.20 17.30
N PRO A 6 -50.32 18.08 16.41
CA PRO A 6 -49.40 18.01 15.28
C PRO A 6 -47.95 18.03 15.69
N SER A 7 -47.65 18.69 16.79
CA SER A 7 -46.27 18.78 17.23
C SER A 7 -45.60 17.45 17.47
N LYS A 8 -46.36 16.43 17.75
CA LYS A 8 -45.80 15.12 17.97
C LYS A 8 -45.24 14.53 16.70
N GLN A 9 -45.77 14.92 15.60
CA GLN A 9 -45.35 14.37 14.33
C GLN A 9 -44.11 15.01 13.81
N SER A 10 -43.83 16.23 14.25
CA SER A 10 -42.58 16.87 13.87
C SER A 10 -41.38 16.27 14.60
N GLY A 11 -41.61 15.72 15.77
CA GLY A 11 -40.63 14.93 16.49
C GLY A 11 -39.51 15.69 17.13
N PHE A 12 -38.70 16.42 16.38
CA PHE A 12 -37.47 17.00 16.89
C PHE A 12 -37.58 18.48 17.09
N THR A 13 -37.02 18.96 18.20
CA THR A 13 -36.85 20.38 18.39
C THR A 13 -35.52 20.81 17.76
N LEU A 14 -35.40 22.09 17.52
CA LEU A 14 -34.15 22.63 16.98
C LEU A 14 -32.98 22.35 17.92
N ILE A 15 -33.19 22.54 19.23
CA ILE A 15 -32.16 22.29 20.21
C ILE A 15 -31.73 20.82 20.22
N GLU A 16 -32.67 19.93 20.06
CA GLU A 16 -32.39 18.50 20.04
C GLU A 16 -31.48 18.14 18.86
N VAL A 17 -31.75 18.70 17.69
CA VAL A 17 -30.92 18.47 16.51
C VAL A 17 -29.52 19.08 16.72
N MET A 18 -29.47 20.27 17.30
CA MET A 18 -28.17 20.92 17.54
C MET A 18 -27.31 20.10 18.49
N VAL A 19 -27.91 19.55 19.54
CA VAL A 19 -27.17 18.71 20.50
C VAL A 19 -26.64 17.47 19.80
N VAL A 20 -27.45 16.82 18.97
CA VAL A 20 -27.01 15.62 18.24
C VAL A 20 -25.83 15.94 17.34
N ILE A 21 -25.88 17.05 16.61
CA ILE A 21 -24.79 17.43 15.72
C ILE A 21 -23.52 17.69 16.51
N VAL A 22 -23.61 18.35 17.65
CA VAL A 22 -22.45 18.63 18.50
C VAL A 22 -21.82 17.33 19.00
N ILE A 23 -22.66 16.41 19.49
CA ILE A 23 -22.15 15.12 19.98
C ILE A 23 -21.47 14.35 18.88
N LEU A 24 -22.08 14.27 17.70
CA LEU A 24 -21.47 13.58 16.57
C LEU A 24 -20.15 14.21 16.16
N GLY A 25 -20.08 15.54 16.18
CA GLY A 25 -18.83 16.26 15.86
C GLY A 25 -17.72 15.96 16.85
N VAL A 26 -18.02 15.91 18.13
CA VAL A 26 -17.05 15.60 19.17
C VAL A 26 -16.54 14.15 18.99
N LEU A 27 -17.45 13.21 18.77
CA LEU A 27 -17.07 11.82 18.59
C LEU A 27 -16.20 11.64 17.34
N ALA A 28 -16.56 12.32 16.25
CA ALA A 28 -15.78 12.25 15.02
C ALA A 28 -14.36 12.79 15.23
N ALA A 29 -14.23 13.86 15.99
CA ALA A 29 -12.92 14.44 16.28
C ALA A 29 -12.01 13.50 17.07
N LEU A 30 -12.60 12.66 17.91
CA LEU A 30 -11.84 11.69 18.69
C LEU A 30 -11.44 10.49 17.86
N ILE A 31 -12.26 10.08 16.91
CA ILE A 31 -12.05 8.84 16.14
C ILE A 31 -11.10 9.07 14.96
N VAL A 32 -11.26 10.18 14.25
CA VAL A 32 -10.54 10.42 12.99
C VAL A 32 -9.02 10.31 13.15
N PRO A 33 -8.37 10.92 14.15
CA PRO A 33 -6.93 10.78 14.29
C PRO A 33 -6.47 9.34 14.48
N ASN A 34 -7.22 8.55 15.22
CA ASN A 34 -6.87 7.15 15.42
C ASN A 34 -6.96 6.36 14.11
N VAL A 35 -7.99 6.62 13.34
CA VAL A 35 -8.17 5.93 12.05
C VAL A 35 -7.03 6.28 11.11
N MET A 36 -6.64 7.54 11.05
CA MET A 36 -5.54 7.97 10.18
C MET A 36 -4.22 7.35 10.60
N GLY A 37 -3.94 7.28 11.90
CA GLY A 37 -2.72 6.65 12.39
C GLY A 37 -2.67 5.17 12.06
N ARG A 38 -3.79 4.48 12.19
CA ARG A 38 -3.86 3.07 11.85
C ARG A 38 -3.73 2.85 10.35
N GLY A 39 -4.25 3.78 9.55
CA GLY A 39 -4.10 3.71 8.10
C GLY A 39 -2.66 3.79 7.67
N GLU A 40 -1.87 4.67 8.27
CA GLU A 40 -0.45 4.75 7.95
C GLU A 40 0.30 3.49 8.37
N LYS A 41 0.01 2.96 9.56
CA LYS A 41 0.63 1.72 9.99
C LYS A 41 0.27 0.58 9.04
N ALA A 42 -0.97 0.50 8.61
CA ALA A 42 -1.41 -0.53 7.69
C ALA A 42 -0.66 -0.42 6.34
N LYS A 43 -0.39 0.78 5.88
CA LYS A 43 0.37 0.97 4.64
C LYS A 43 1.81 0.51 4.80
N VAL A 44 2.44 0.79 5.93
CA VAL A 44 3.78 0.29 6.21
C VAL A 44 3.80 -1.22 6.24
N ASP A 45 2.86 -1.83 6.95
CA ASP A 45 2.78 -3.29 7.07
C ASP A 45 2.54 -3.94 5.71
N THR A 46 1.66 -3.37 4.89
CA THR A 46 1.39 -3.87 3.55
C THR A 46 2.62 -3.75 2.66
N THR A 47 3.35 -2.65 2.76
CA THR A 47 4.58 -2.46 2.00
C THR A 47 5.63 -3.49 2.37
N VAL A 48 5.77 -3.82 3.66
CA VAL A 48 6.69 -4.87 4.10
C VAL A 48 6.31 -6.20 3.47
N ILE A 49 5.03 -6.54 3.43
CA ILE A 49 4.55 -7.77 2.79
C ILE A 49 4.88 -7.74 1.29
N THR A 50 4.68 -6.62 0.65
CA THR A 50 5.02 -6.46 -0.78
C THR A 50 6.51 -6.67 -1.02
N LEU A 51 7.36 -6.08 -0.18
CA LEU A 51 8.81 -6.25 -0.31
C LEU A 51 9.20 -7.72 -0.16
N LYS A 52 8.59 -8.44 0.78
CA LYS A 52 8.86 -9.86 0.95
C LYS A 52 8.39 -10.67 -0.25
N GLY A 53 7.25 -10.30 -0.82
CA GLY A 53 6.74 -10.95 -2.02
C GLY A 53 7.65 -10.74 -3.22
N VAL A 54 8.16 -9.53 -3.38
CA VAL A 54 9.10 -9.22 -4.46
C VAL A 54 10.40 -9.98 -4.26
N ALA A 55 10.90 -10.06 -3.02
CA ALA A 55 12.10 -10.86 -2.73
C ALA A 55 11.91 -12.32 -3.10
N GLY A 56 10.72 -12.89 -2.81
CA GLY A 56 10.40 -14.25 -3.21
C GLY A 56 10.37 -14.43 -4.71
N ALA A 57 9.82 -13.43 -5.42
CA ALA A 57 9.81 -13.46 -6.88
C ALA A 57 11.22 -13.39 -7.46
N LEU A 58 12.09 -12.60 -6.86
CA LEU A 58 13.50 -12.53 -7.27
C LEU A 58 14.21 -13.86 -7.05
N ASP A 59 13.92 -14.54 -5.94
CA ASP A 59 14.50 -15.86 -5.68
C ASP A 59 14.02 -16.87 -6.71
N GLN A 60 12.74 -16.82 -7.08
CA GLN A 60 12.21 -17.69 -8.12
C GLN A 60 12.86 -17.40 -9.47
N TYR A 61 13.06 -16.13 -9.80
CA TYR A 61 13.75 -15.73 -11.01
C TYR A 61 15.16 -16.34 -11.04
N LYS A 62 15.88 -16.27 -9.91
CA LYS A 62 17.23 -16.83 -9.82
C LYS A 62 17.22 -18.34 -9.99
N LEU A 63 16.22 -19.02 -9.43
CA LEU A 63 16.11 -20.47 -9.60
C LEU A 63 15.93 -20.83 -11.07
N ASP A 64 15.14 -20.07 -11.80
CA ASP A 64 14.86 -20.36 -13.19
C ASP A 64 15.98 -19.92 -14.13
N ASN A 65 16.62 -18.81 -13.84
CA ASN A 65 17.57 -18.15 -14.74
C ASN A 65 19.00 -18.09 -14.20
N GLN A 66 19.23 -18.68 -13.02
CA GLN A 66 20.54 -18.85 -12.40
C GLN A 66 21.21 -17.58 -11.92
N LYS A 67 20.51 -16.45 -11.98
CA LYS A 67 21.03 -15.19 -11.48
C LYS A 67 19.85 -14.27 -11.18
N TYR A 68 20.09 -13.28 -10.32
CA TYR A 68 19.12 -12.20 -10.12
C TYR A 68 19.15 -11.26 -11.32
N PRO A 69 18.04 -10.57 -11.63
CA PRO A 69 18.05 -9.63 -12.75
C PRO A 69 18.99 -8.47 -12.47
N SER A 70 19.85 -8.15 -13.44
CA SER A 70 20.76 -7.01 -13.34
C SER A 70 20.02 -5.74 -13.72
N MET A 71 20.66 -4.60 -13.48
CA MET A 71 20.09 -3.32 -13.92
C MET A 71 19.99 -3.26 -15.44
N GLN A 72 20.89 -3.94 -16.15
CA GLN A 72 20.82 -4.04 -17.60
C GLN A 72 19.61 -4.85 -18.08
N ASP A 73 19.19 -5.82 -17.27
CA ASP A 73 18.00 -6.60 -17.57
C ASP A 73 16.72 -5.86 -17.26
N GLY A 74 16.81 -4.66 -16.71
CA GLY A 74 15.66 -3.84 -16.32
C GLY A 74 15.35 -3.87 -14.84
N GLY A 75 16.17 -4.51 -14.01
CA GLY A 75 15.93 -4.62 -12.58
C GLY A 75 14.62 -5.36 -12.32
N LEU A 76 13.72 -4.74 -11.55
CA LEU A 76 12.43 -5.37 -11.23
C LEU A 76 11.52 -5.53 -12.45
N ASP A 77 11.76 -4.79 -13.53
CA ASP A 77 11.00 -4.98 -14.76
C ASP A 77 11.16 -6.39 -15.31
N ALA A 78 12.30 -7.03 -15.03
CA ALA A 78 12.53 -8.40 -15.45
C ALA A 78 11.58 -9.41 -14.80
N LEU A 79 10.90 -9.02 -13.72
CA LEU A 79 9.87 -9.85 -13.10
C LEU A 79 8.52 -9.73 -13.81
N VAL A 80 8.36 -8.69 -14.60
CA VAL A 80 7.10 -8.40 -15.30
C VAL A 80 7.22 -8.72 -16.79
N ASN A 81 8.35 -8.36 -17.39
CA ASN A 81 8.60 -8.56 -18.81
C ASN A 81 9.89 -9.36 -18.98
N GLN A 82 9.87 -10.33 -19.89
CA GLN A 82 11.01 -11.20 -20.09
C GLN A 82 12.19 -10.44 -20.69
N PRO A 83 13.33 -10.39 -19.98
CA PRO A 83 14.54 -9.83 -20.58
C PRO A 83 15.17 -10.81 -21.56
N ALA A 84 15.96 -10.29 -22.49
CA ALA A 84 16.60 -11.13 -23.51
C ALA A 84 17.52 -12.18 -22.90
N SER A 85 18.13 -11.89 -21.77
CA SER A 85 19.07 -12.79 -21.11
C SER A 85 18.39 -13.92 -20.32
N ALA A 86 17.08 -13.84 -20.10
CA ALA A 86 16.37 -14.81 -19.27
C ALA A 86 15.64 -15.83 -20.15
N LYS A 87 16.33 -16.89 -20.52
CA LYS A 87 15.80 -17.88 -21.44
C LYS A 87 14.82 -18.84 -20.80
N ASN A 88 14.90 -19.01 -19.49
CA ASN A 88 13.99 -19.88 -18.74
C ASN A 88 12.96 -19.06 -17.96
N TRP A 89 12.56 -17.93 -18.49
CA TRP A 89 11.64 -17.02 -17.84
C TRP A 89 10.27 -17.66 -17.69
N LEU A 90 9.65 -17.44 -16.53
CA LEU A 90 8.35 -18.02 -16.22
C LEU A 90 7.26 -17.37 -17.08
N PRO A 91 6.53 -18.18 -17.86
CA PRO A 91 5.41 -17.61 -18.63
C PRO A 91 4.39 -16.94 -17.72
N GLY A 92 4.01 -15.71 -18.06
CA GLY A 92 3.12 -14.93 -17.24
C GLY A 92 3.80 -14.03 -16.23
N GLY A 93 5.11 -14.20 -16.02
CA GLY A 93 5.88 -13.34 -15.15
C GLY A 93 5.94 -13.83 -13.70
N TYR A 94 6.70 -13.13 -12.90
CA TYR A 94 6.96 -13.49 -11.50
C TYR A 94 6.15 -12.65 -10.52
N VAL A 95 5.63 -11.50 -10.94
CA VAL A 95 4.75 -10.69 -10.13
C VAL A 95 3.51 -10.35 -10.94
N LYS A 96 2.40 -10.18 -10.25
CA LYS A 96 1.13 -9.86 -10.89
C LYS A 96 0.86 -8.38 -10.73
N GLY A 97 0.12 -7.81 -11.68
CA GLY A 97 -0.31 -6.43 -11.56
C GLY A 97 0.68 -5.41 -12.07
N GLY A 98 1.73 -5.85 -12.75
CA GLY A 98 2.73 -4.94 -13.31
C GLY A 98 3.87 -4.66 -12.36
N TYR A 99 4.56 -3.55 -12.60
CA TYR A 99 5.73 -3.19 -11.82
C TYR A 99 5.36 -3.03 -10.34
N PRO A 100 6.14 -3.63 -9.41
CA PRO A 100 5.78 -3.59 -7.99
C PRO A 100 5.80 -2.17 -7.43
N LYS A 101 4.77 -1.85 -6.66
CA LYS A 101 4.64 -0.54 -6.04
C LYS A 101 4.36 -0.68 -4.56
N ASP A 102 4.77 0.32 -3.79
CA ASP A 102 4.45 0.36 -2.38
C ASP A 102 3.03 0.86 -2.14
N SER A 103 2.64 0.99 -0.88
CA SER A 103 1.27 1.36 -0.53
C SER A 103 0.95 2.82 -0.86
N TRP A 104 1.93 3.63 -1.19
CA TRP A 104 1.78 5.02 -1.59
C TRP A 104 1.91 5.21 -3.09
N ASP A 105 1.82 4.08 -3.84
CA ASP A 105 1.86 4.05 -5.31
C ASP A 105 3.19 4.51 -5.91
N ASN A 106 4.26 4.40 -5.14
CA ASN A 106 5.62 4.66 -5.61
C ASN A 106 6.29 3.34 -5.95
N ASP A 107 7.16 3.35 -6.96
CA ASP A 107 7.86 2.14 -7.36
C ASP A 107 8.76 1.62 -6.24
N ILE A 108 8.77 0.31 -6.05
CA ILE A 108 9.71 -0.35 -5.16
C ILE A 108 11.11 -0.18 -5.75
N GLN A 109 12.07 0.15 -4.90
CA GLN A 109 13.45 0.36 -5.31
C GLN A 109 14.26 -0.94 -5.22
N TYR A 110 15.12 -1.16 -6.20
CA TYR A 110 15.94 -2.37 -6.30
C TYR A 110 17.35 -1.97 -6.67
N VAL A 111 18.32 -2.44 -5.91
CA VAL A 111 19.74 -2.17 -6.17
C VAL A 111 20.47 -3.50 -6.16
N ILE A 112 21.27 -3.74 -7.20
CA ILE A 112 22.10 -4.92 -7.32
C ILE A 112 23.50 -4.51 -7.80
N PRO A 113 24.57 -4.97 -7.12
CA PRO A 113 24.57 -5.77 -5.89
C PRO A 113 24.08 -4.97 -4.71
N GLY A 114 23.63 -5.69 -3.67
CA GLY A 114 23.19 -5.06 -2.45
C GLY A 114 24.32 -4.57 -1.59
N SER A 115 23.98 -3.83 -0.55
CA SER A 115 24.97 -3.36 0.42
C SER A 115 25.32 -4.48 1.40
N GLU A 116 26.46 -4.32 2.10
CA GLU A 116 26.87 -5.22 3.16
C GLU A 116 26.95 -6.69 2.74
N GLY A 117 27.33 -6.95 1.50
CA GLY A 117 27.44 -8.31 1.00
C GLY A 117 26.16 -8.99 0.62
N ARG A 118 25.04 -8.32 0.69
CA ARG A 118 23.77 -8.88 0.26
C ARG A 118 23.71 -8.96 -1.26
N PRO A 119 23.01 -9.94 -1.81
CA PRO A 119 22.91 -10.05 -3.27
C PRO A 119 22.16 -8.88 -3.90
N PHE A 120 21.16 -8.33 -3.23
CA PHE A 120 20.42 -7.16 -3.69
C PHE A 120 19.79 -6.45 -2.49
N ASP A 121 19.35 -5.23 -2.70
CA ASP A 121 18.56 -4.47 -1.73
C ASP A 121 17.22 -4.10 -2.34
N LEU A 122 16.17 -4.25 -1.55
CA LEU A 122 14.82 -3.82 -1.89
C LEU A 122 14.32 -2.86 -0.82
N TYR A 123 13.75 -1.74 -1.24
CA TYR A 123 13.20 -0.80 -0.26
C TYR A 123 12.13 0.09 -0.89
N SER A 124 11.36 0.73 -0.03
CA SER A 124 10.37 1.74 -0.40
C SER A 124 10.83 3.08 0.17
N PHE A 125 10.56 4.15 -0.57
CA PHE A 125 10.84 5.49 -0.05
C PHE A 125 9.80 5.95 0.98
N GLY A 126 8.71 5.20 1.15
CA GLY A 126 7.71 5.54 2.14
C GLY A 126 6.73 6.59 1.67
N ALA A 127 6.05 7.19 2.64
CA ALA A 127 4.94 8.09 2.35
C ALA A 127 5.33 9.34 1.56
N ASP A 128 6.55 9.84 1.76
CA ASP A 128 6.99 11.05 1.06
C ASP A 128 7.59 10.77 -0.31
N GLY A 129 7.81 9.52 -0.66
CA GLY A 129 8.37 9.15 -1.96
C GLY A 129 9.80 9.55 -2.17
N GLN A 130 10.54 9.86 -1.10
CA GLN A 130 11.91 10.34 -1.19
C GLN A 130 12.83 9.52 -0.31
N GLN A 131 14.08 9.38 -0.76
CA GLN A 131 15.09 8.65 -0.03
C GLN A 131 15.31 9.28 1.34
N GLY A 132 15.39 8.43 2.36
CA GLY A 132 15.61 8.89 3.72
C GLY A 132 14.36 9.30 4.46
N GLY A 133 13.18 9.13 3.83
CA GLY A 133 11.90 9.49 4.44
C GLY A 133 11.36 8.50 5.45
#